data_edf21403501977d5dd4eaaecd536d1e1
#
_entry.id   edf21403501977d5dd4eaaecd536d1e1
#
_cell.length_a   1.000
_cell.length_b   1.000
_cell.length_c   1.000
_cell.angle_alpha   90.00
_cell.angle_beta   90.00
_cell.angle_gamma   90.00
#
_symmetry.space_group_name_H-M   'P 1'
#
loop_
_entity.id
_entity.type
_entity.pdbx_description
1 polymer ?
#
loop_
_entity_poly.entity_id
_entity_poly.type
_entity_poly.pdbx_seq_one_letter_code
_entity_poly.pdbx_strand_id
1 'polypeptide(L)' 'MDKIVKILMSRDEMAKEEAIELIRDVRRMFEECEYDPVECEEIFYEEIGLEPEYMLAMLGF' A
#
# COMPACT_ATOMS: atom_id res chain seq x y z
N MET A 1 3.86 -6.10 5.62
CA MET A 1 4.56 -5.12 4.77
C MET A 1 5.52 -5.75 3.78
N ASP A 2 6.34 -6.70 4.21
CA ASP A 2 7.28 -7.37 3.31
C ASP A 2 6.61 -8.05 2.12
N LYS A 3 5.43 -8.59 2.33
CA LYS A 3 4.67 -9.25 1.28
C LYS A 3 4.32 -8.29 0.14
N ILE A 4 3.90 -7.07 0.51
CA ILE A 4 3.54 -6.05 -0.48
C ILE A 4 4.78 -5.56 -1.21
N VAL A 5 5.88 -5.36 -0.49
CA VAL A 5 7.16 -4.97 -1.10
C VAL A 5 7.58 -6.00 -2.15
N LYS A 6 7.49 -7.29 -1.80
CA LYS A 6 7.86 -8.36 -2.73
C LYS A 6 6.97 -8.37 -3.97
N ILE A 7 5.67 -8.14 -3.81
CA ILE A 7 4.75 -8.09 -4.93
C ILE A 7 5.07 -6.93 -5.86
N LEU A 8 5.32 -5.75 -5.30
CA LEU A 8 5.67 -4.58 -6.09
C LEU A 8 6.98 -4.77 -6.84
N MET A 9 7.96 -5.38 -6.21
CA MET A 9 9.23 -5.66 -6.86
C MET A 9 9.08 -6.66 -8.00
N SER A 10 8.25 -7.67 -7.81
CA SER A 10 8.05 -8.73 -8.78
C SER A 10 7.11 -8.32 -9.91
N ARG A 11 5.95 -7.75 -9.57
CA ARG A 11 4.93 -7.38 -10.54
C ARG A 11 5.28 -6.13 -11.34
N ASP A 12 5.76 -5.11 -10.65
CA ASP A 12 6.00 -3.79 -11.24
C ASP A 12 7.48 -3.50 -11.47
N GLU A 13 8.33 -4.48 -11.22
CA GLU A 13 9.78 -4.34 -11.40
C GLU A 13 10.37 -3.14 -10.65
N MET A 14 9.82 -2.82 -9.50
CA MET A 14 10.32 -1.75 -8.66
C MET A 14 11.56 -2.16 -7.89
N ALA A 15 12.46 -1.21 -7.68
CA ALA A 15 13.54 -1.40 -6.72
C ALA A 15 12.94 -1.41 -5.32
N LYS A 16 13.61 -2.07 -4.38
CA LYS A 16 13.11 -2.19 -3.01
C LYS A 16 12.85 -0.81 -2.39
N GLU A 17 13.75 0.13 -2.59
CA GLU A 17 13.59 1.48 -2.04
C GLU A 17 12.37 2.18 -2.60
N GLU A 18 12.11 1.99 -3.89
CA GLU A 18 10.95 2.59 -4.54
C GLU A 18 9.66 2.02 -3.96
N ALA A 19 9.62 0.71 -3.75
CA ALA A 19 8.45 0.06 -3.17
C ALA A 19 8.19 0.56 -1.74
N ILE A 20 9.26 0.70 -0.95
CA ILE A 20 9.14 1.20 0.42
C ILE A 20 8.64 2.64 0.43
N GLU A 21 9.15 3.49 -0.46
CA GLU A 21 8.69 4.87 -0.56
C GLU A 21 7.23 4.95 -0.94
N LEU A 22 6.79 4.14 -1.89
CA LEU A 22 5.39 4.11 -2.29
C LEU A 22 4.50 3.72 -1.10
N ILE A 23 4.90 2.71 -0.35
CA ILE A 23 4.14 2.27 0.81
C ILE A 23 4.06 3.37 1.87
N ARG A 24 5.15 4.09 2.09
CA ARG A 24 5.17 5.22 3.03
C ARG A 24 4.21 6.31 2.62
N ASP A 25 4.20 6.64 1.32
CA ASP A 25 3.32 7.66 0.79
C ASP A 25 1.85 7.26 0.95
N VAL A 26 1.55 6.00 0.65
CA VAL A 26 0.19 5.49 0.80
C VAL A 26 -0.24 5.53 2.28
N ARG A 27 0.64 5.16 3.19
CA ARG A 27 0.33 5.23 4.62
C ARG A 27 0.08 6.66 5.09
N ARG A 28 0.82 7.62 4.53
CA ARG A 28 0.59 9.02 4.82
C ARG A 28 -0.80 9.45 4.36
N MET A 29 -1.20 9.00 3.19
CA MET A 29 -2.54 9.29 2.67
C MET A 29 -3.62 8.69 3.57
N PHE A 30 -3.37 7.49 4.11
CA PHE A 30 -4.28 6.87 5.07
C PHE A 30 -4.43 7.73 6.32
N GLU A 31 -3.34 8.27 6.83
CA GLU A 31 -3.37 9.15 7.99
C GLU A 31 -4.14 10.44 7.72
N GLU A 32 -3.96 11.00 6.52
CA GLU A 32 -4.66 12.23 6.14
C GLU A 32 -6.17 12.07 6.09
N CYS A 33 -6.65 10.88 5.72
CA CYS A 33 -8.08 10.60 5.72
C CYS A 33 -8.57 9.95 7.02
N GLU A 34 -7.73 10.00 8.06
CA GLU A 34 -8.04 9.46 9.38
C GLU A 34 -8.41 7.97 9.35
N TYR A 35 -7.78 7.23 8.44
CA TYR A 35 -8.00 5.78 8.28
C TYR A 35 -9.45 5.41 7.98
N ASP A 36 -10.16 6.29 7.26
CA ASP A 36 -11.50 5.99 6.79
C ASP A 36 -11.45 4.74 5.90
N PRO A 37 -12.22 3.68 6.21
CA PRO A 37 -12.13 2.42 5.46
C PRO A 37 -12.37 2.56 3.96
N VAL A 38 -13.34 3.36 3.58
CA VAL A 38 -13.68 3.56 2.16
C VAL A 38 -12.56 4.29 1.44
N GLU A 39 -12.08 5.37 2.05
CA GLU A 39 -10.99 6.16 1.48
C GLU A 39 -9.71 5.33 1.39
N CYS A 40 -9.39 4.56 2.42
CA CYS A 40 -8.20 3.71 2.41
C CYS A 40 -8.25 2.67 1.30
N GLU A 41 -9.40 2.06 1.07
CA GLU A 41 -9.56 1.09 0.00
C GLU A 41 -9.34 1.73 -1.37
N GLU A 42 -9.90 2.91 -1.58
CA GLU A 42 -9.73 3.63 -2.84
C GLU A 42 -8.27 4.01 -3.08
N ILE A 43 -7.62 4.54 -2.06
CA ILE A 43 -6.21 4.92 -2.14
C ILE A 43 -5.35 3.70 -2.45
N PHE A 44 -5.58 2.61 -1.73
CA PHE A 44 -4.82 1.40 -1.91
C PHE A 44 -4.96 0.84 -3.32
N TYR A 45 -6.19 0.80 -3.82
CA TYR A 45 -6.47 0.32 -5.17
C TYR A 45 -5.81 1.20 -6.24
N GLU A 46 -5.92 2.51 -6.11
CA GLU A 46 -5.36 3.44 -7.08
C GLU A 46 -3.83 3.49 -7.09
N GLU A 47 -3.24 3.46 -5.89
CA GLU A 47 -1.79 3.62 -5.77
C GLU A 47 -1.03 2.30 -5.89
N ILE A 48 -1.57 1.24 -5.37
CA ILE A 48 -0.89 -0.06 -5.34
C ILE A 48 -1.51 -1.07 -6.30
N GLY A 49 -2.83 -1.02 -6.45
CA GLY A 49 -3.52 -1.88 -7.41
C GLY A 49 -3.65 -3.34 -6.98
N LEU A 50 -3.70 -3.58 -5.68
CA LEU A 50 -3.90 -4.91 -5.13
C LEU A 50 -5.28 -5.00 -4.47
N GLU A 51 -5.70 -6.23 -4.19
CA GLU A 51 -6.96 -6.47 -3.51
C GLU A 51 -6.95 -5.91 -2.10
N PRO A 52 -8.13 -5.50 -1.56
CA PRO A 52 -8.20 -4.90 -0.23
C PRO A 52 -7.63 -5.75 0.90
N GLU A 53 -7.63 -7.07 0.75
CA GLU A 53 -7.08 -7.94 1.80
C GLU A 53 -5.58 -7.70 2.03
N TYR A 54 -4.86 -7.25 1.03
CA TYR A 54 -3.45 -6.91 1.19
C TYR A 54 -3.25 -5.63 1.99
N MET A 55 -4.27 -4.77 1.99
CA MET A 55 -4.24 -3.54 2.78
C MET A 55 -4.16 -3.85 4.27
N LEU A 56 -4.79 -4.93 4.70
CA LEU A 56 -4.75 -5.33 6.10
C LEU A 56 -3.32 -5.65 6.55
N ALA A 57 -2.54 -6.27 5.68
CA ALA A 57 -1.14 -6.55 5.98
C ALA A 57 -0.34 -5.26 6.14
N MET A 58 -0.67 -4.24 5.32
CA MET A 58 -0.02 -2.94 5.38
C MET A 58 -0.35 -2.19 6.67
N LEU A 59 -1.58 -2.34 7.14
CA LEU A 59 -2.05 -1.67 8.35
C LEU A 59 -1.70 -2.44 9.63
N GLY A 60 -1.19 -3.65 9.50
CA GLY A 60 -0.76 -4.43 10.66
C GLY A 60 -1.88 -5.21 11.35
N PHE A 61 -2.96 -5.47 10.65
CA PHE A 61 -4.05 -6.27 11.21
C PHE A 61 -3.91 -7.74 10.86
#